data_69df5457df89e8f27419911a736bb75c
#
_entry.id   69df5457df89e8f27419911a736bb75c
#
_cell.length_a   1.000
_cell.length_b   1.000
_cell.length_c   1.000
_cell.angle_alpha   90.00
_cell.angle_beta   90.00
_cell.angle_gamma   90.00
#
_symmetry.space_group_name_H-M   'P 1'
#
loop_
_entity.id
_entity.type
_entity.pdbx_description
1 polymer ?
#
loop_
_entity_poly.entity_id
_entity_poly.type
_entity_poly.pdbx_seq_one_letter_code
_entity_poly.pdbx_strand_id
1 'polypeptide(L)'
;MRVLIYGGTRFIGKKVVDNLLASGQQVTLISRREASPHPQLNSIKTEREDSYECLGDMHFDCILDFMAYDVKAVEAAVSLMPETPYIFISTAWIDVYKTGARRFLSFEDSYVRRKIEAEAFLEKVHQHGRKVIICRLPITLGADDHSERFKFYTSRLLTNKGLILPGGAACKTRIAFRDDVAAALSALVTRYDICDALIYEALPDTEISLAEWVGFMAKRLGVEANLVNLEPDFIEGAFPEYLDMEPLWREGSYSLSHPNLFEMMKVPVTGYREWISVLCELPEMTSQTGKNTFLQPDVLLREQEFLKRL
;
A
#
# COMPACT_ATOMS: atom_id res chain seq x y z
N MET A 1 1.20 -23.23 10.90
CA MET A 1 2.51 -22.82 10.38
C MET A 1 3.12 -21.80 11.33
N ARG A 2 4.45 -21.74 11.37
CA ARG A 2 5.22 -20.71 12.07
C ARG A 2 5.66 -19.66 11.04
N VAL A 3 5.18 -18.45 11.15
CA VAL A 3 5.38 -17.38 10.17
C VAL A 3 6.19 -16.26 10.78
N LEU A 4 7.29 -15.87 10.13
CA LEU A 4 8.04 -14.67 10.47
C LEU A 4 7.54 -13.50 9.65
N ILE A 5 7.19 -12.38 10.31
CA ILE A 5 6.73 -11.16 9.64
C ILE A 5 7.62 -9.99 10.03
N TYR A 6 8.24 -9.36 9.04
CA TYR A 6 8.89 -8.06 9.19
C TYR A 6 7.89 -6.95 8.87
N GLY A 7 7.46 -6.19 9.89
CA GLY A 7 6.49 -5.11 9.76
C GLY A 7 5.04 -5.59 9.67
N GLY A 8 4.31 -5.54 10.77
CA GLY A 8 2.92 -6.02 10.85
C GLY A 8 2.11 -5.28 11.91
N THR A 9 2.57 -4.09 12.32
CA THR A 9 1.89 -3.31 13.38
C THR A 9 0.98 -2.22 12.83
N ARG A 10 0.91 -2.06 11.51
CA ARG A 10 0.11 -1.03 10.84
C ARG A 10 -0.49 -1.53 9.54
N PHE A 11 -1.59 -0.89 9.15
CA PHE A 11 -2.24 -0.97 7.84
C PHE A 11 -2.36 -2.40 7.30
N ILE A 12 -1.85 -2.67 6.08
CA ILE A 12 -1.92 -4.00 5.44
C ILE A 12 -1.28 -5.06 6.34
N GLY A 13 -0.07 -4.79 6.85
CA GLY A 13 0.68 -5.75 7.67
C GLY A 13 -0.07 -6.13 8.95
N LYS A 14 -0.72 -5.17 9.62
CA LYS A 14 -1.54 -5.44 10.80
C LYS A 14 -2.71 -6.37 10.45
N LYS A 15 -3.42 -6.07 9.36
CA LYS A 15 -4.56 -6.89 8.95
C LYS A 15 -4.13 -8.31 8.54
N VAL A 16 -2.95 -8.46 7.93
CA VAL A 16 -2.37 -9.80 7.64
C VAL A 16 -2.07 -10.57 8.93
N VAL A 17 -1.45 -9.92 9.92
CA VAL A 17 -1.20 -10.54 11.23
C VAL A 17 -2.51 -10.99 11.86
N ASP A 18 -3.53 -10.11 11.91
CA ASP A 18 -4.84 -10.42 12.47
C ASP A 18 -5.48 -11.65 11.75
N ASN A 19 -5.42 -11.69 10.42
CA ASN A 19 -5.96 -12.81 9.62
C ASN A 19 -5.22 -14.13 9.89
N LEU A 20 -3.89 -14.10 9.97
CA LEU A 20 -3.07 -15.30 10.24
C LEU A 20 -3.32 -15.83 11.65
N LEU A 21 -3.40 -14.96 12.65
CA LEU A 21 -3.75 -15.34 14.02
C LEU A 21 -5.16 -15.93 14.09
N ALA A 22 -6.14 -15.31 13.42
CA ALA A 22 -7.53 -15.82 13.36
C ALA A 22 -7.63 -17.21 12.69
N SER A 23 -6.70 -17.51 11.76
CA SER A 23 -6.59 -18.83 11.11
C SER A 23 -5.72 -19.83 11.88
N GLY A 24 -5.31 -19.51 13.10
CA GLY A 24 -4.57 -20.43 13.99
C GLY A 24 -3.07 -20.52 13.68
N GLN A 25 -2.49 -19.59 12.91
CA GLN A 25 -1.07 -19.60 12.64
C GLN A 25 -0.29 -19.01 13.83
N GLN A 26 0.94 -19.50 14.02
CA GLN A 26 1.88 -18.92 14.97
C GLN A 26 2.69 -17.83 14.27
N VAL A 27 2.61 -16.60 14.76
CA VAL A 27 3.27 -15.45 14.15
C VAL A 27 4.39 -14.94 15.05
N THR A 28 5.60 -14.83 14.52
CA THR A 28 6.68 -14.04 15.10
C THR A 28 6.76 -12.72 14.32
N LEU A 29 6.57 -11.62 15.02
CA LEU A 29 6.51 -10.28 14.44
C LEU A 29 7.72 -9.47 14.89
N ILE A 30 8.50 -9.01 13.90
CA ILE A 30 9.58 -8.04 14.12
C ILE A 30 9.08 -6.65 13.78
N SER A 31 9.13 -5.76 14.76
CA SER A 31 8.64 -4.38 14.60
C SER A 31 9.25 -3.44 15.63
N ARG A 32 9.45 -2.17 15.26
CA ARG A 32 9.82 -1.08 16.19
C ARG A 32 8.73 -0.70 17.19
N ARG A 33 7.52 -1.21 16.99
CA ARG A 33 6.33 -0.93 17.82
C ARG A 33 5.84 -2.19 18.48
N GLU A 34 5.25 -2.03 19.62
CA GLU A 34 4.52 -3.11 20.25
C GLU A 34 3.27 -3.47 19.45
N ALA A 35 2.99 -4.77 19.38
CA ALA A 35 1.71 -5.29 18.91
C ALA A 35 0.80 -5.61 20.10
N SER A 36 -0.50 -5.67 19.86
CA SER A 36 -1.45 -6.12 20.87
C SER A 36 -1.15 -7.58 21.24
N PRO A 37 -1.17 -7.94 22.52
CA PRO A 37 -0.90 -9.31 22.94
C PRO A 37 -1.90 -10.32 22.34
N HIS A 38 -1.37 -11.46 21.91
CA HIS A 38 -2.18 -12.59 21.46
C HIS A 38 -1.42 -13.91 21.77
N PRO A 39 -2.10 -15.00 22.18
CA PRO A 39 -1.43 -16.25 22.58
C PRO A 39 -0.53 -16.88 21.51
N GLN A 40 -0.83 -16.67 20.23
CA GLN A 40 -0.08 -17.20 19.10
C GLN A 40 0.85 -16.14 18.45
N LEU A 41 1.01 -14.97 19.07
CA LEU A 41 1.86 -13.89 18.60
C LEU A 41 3.09 -13.75 19.52
N ASN A 42 4.28 -14.02 18.96
CA ASN A 42 5.55 -13.64 19.55
C ASN A 42 5.97 -12.27 18.95
N SER A 43 5.75 -11.19 19.68
CA SER A 43 6.11 -9.85 19.23
C SER A 43 7.46 -9.44 19.79
N ILE A 44 8.43 -9.23 18.91
CA ILE A 44 9.78 -8.77 19.23
C ILE A 44 9.91 -7.31 18.78
N LYS A 45 9.96 -6.41 19.77
CA LYS A 45 10.12 -4.98 19.53
C LYS A 45 11.59 -4.63 19.38
N THR A 46 12.03 -4.49 18.14
CA THR A 46 13.44 -4.20 17.83
C THR A 46 13.57 -3.56 16.45
N GLU A 47 14.73 -2.99 16.14
CA GLU A 47 15.09 -2.66 14.76
C GLU A 47 15.33 -3.95 13.97
N ARG A 48 15.23 -3.86 12.64
CA ARG A 48 15.38 -5.03 11.78
C ARG A 48 16.74 -5.70 11.93
N GLU A 49 17.78 -4.89 11.94
CA GLU A 49 19.17 -5.33 11.99
C GLU A 49 19.49 -6.06 13.30
N ASP A 50 18.95 -5.56 14.40
CA ASP A 50 19.14 -6.16 15.74
C ASP A 50 18.31 -7.43 15.92
N SER A 51 17.29 -7.66 15.07
CA SER A 51 16.42 -8.83 15.17
C SER A 51 17.13 -10.14 14.84
N TYR A 52 18.19 -10.09 14.06
CA TYR A 52 18.89 -11.30 13.61
C TYR A 52 19.47 -12.12 14.75
N GLU A 53 19.97 -11.46 15.79
CA GLU A 53 20.43 -12.13 17.02
C GLU A 53 19.26 -12.74 17.82
N CYS A 54 18.12 -12.03 17.86
CA CYS A 54 16.93 -12.48 18.59
C CYS A 54 16.24 -13.69 17.94
N LEU A 55 16.41 -13.89 16.64
CA LEU A 55 15.79 -14.98 15.90
C LEU A 55 16.56 -16.31 16.06
N GLY A 56 17.87 -16.25 16.31
CA GLY A 56 18.71 -17.38 16.68
C GLY A 56 18.40 -18.67 15.91
N ASP A 57 18.14 -19.75 16.65
CA ASP A 57 17.81 -21.07 16.10
C ASP A 57 16.31 -21.26 15.81
N MET A 58 15.52 -20.17 15.75
CA MET A 58 14.10 -20.27 15.43
C MET A 58 13.90 -20.75 13.98
N HIS A 59 12.96 -21.67 13.80
CA HIS A 59 12.58 -22.18 12.48
C HIS A 59 11.21 -21.63 12.09
N PHE A 60 11.11 -21.17 10.84
CA PHE A 60 9.88 -20.67 10.26
C PHE A 60 9.54 -21.42 8.97
N ASP A 61 8.25 -21.60 8.73
CA ASP A 61 7.74 -22.22 7.53
C ASP A 61 7.65 -21.23 6.37
N CYS A 62 7.60 -19.91 6.68
CA CYS A 62 7.54 -18.84 5.69
C CYS A 62 7.97 -17.50 6.32
N ILE A 63 8.58 -16.64 5.52
CA ILE A 63 8.89 -15.24 5.85
C ILE A 63 8.05 -14.32 4.97
N LEU A 64 7.35 -13.36 5.58
CA LEU A 64 6.65 -12.27 4.87
C LEU A 64 7.28 -10.93 5.26
N ASP A 65 7.78 -10.21 4.27
CA ASP A 65 8.60 -9.02 4.50
C ASP A 65 7.99 -7.75 3.90
N PHE A 66 7.40 -6.91 4.76
CA PHE A 66 6.92 -5.57 4.43
C PHE A 66 7.98 -4.48 4.56
N MET A 67 9.10 -4.77 5.23
CA MET A 67 10.07 -3.76 5.68
C MET A 67 11.39 -3.77 4.93
N ALA A 68 11.60 -4.66 3.97
CA ALA A 68 12.79 -4.63 3.14
C ALA A 68 12.64 -3.57 2.05
N TYR A 69 13.39 -2.48 2.19
CA TYR A 69 13.38 -1.35 1.26
C TYR A 69 14.56 -1.33 0.30
N ASP A 70 15.56 -2.17 0.52
CA ASP A 70 16.77 -2.25 -0.29
C ASP A 70 17.37 -3.68 -0.30
N VAL A 71 18.41 -3.85 -1.11
CA VAL A 71 19.10 -5.13 -1.27
C VAL A 71 19.69 -5.64 0.03
N LYS A 72 20.29 -4.76 0.86
CA LYS A 72 20.94 -5.17 2.12
C LYS A 72 19.94 -5.81 3.08
N ALA A 73 18.76 -5.21 3.21
CA ALA A 73 17.72 -5.74 4.07
C ALA A 73 17.20 -7.10 3.59
N VAL A 74 17.09 -7.28 2.27
CA VAL A 74 16.68 -8.55 1.67
C VAL A 74 17.78 -9.62 1.85
N GLU A 75 19.02 -9.28 1.52
CA GLU A 75 20.19 -10.16 1.61
C GLU A 75 20.36 -10.71 3.02
N ALA A 76 20.28 -9.85 4.03
CA ALA A 76 20.39 -10.25 5.42
C ALA A 76 19.31 -11.26 5.83
N ALA A 77 18.04 -11.02 5.49
CA ALA A 77 16.95 -11.95 5.80
C ALA A 77 17.07 -13.29 5.05
N VAL A 78 17.51 -13.22 3.80
CA VAL A 78 17.73 -14.41 2.97
C VAL A 78 18.90 -15.25 3.49
N SER A 79 19.99 -14.62 3.90
CA SER A 79 21.18 -15.32 4.43
C SER A 79 20.93 -15.94 5.81
N LEU A 80 20.13 -15.28 6.64
CA LEU A 80 19.80 -15.78 7.99
C LEU A 80 19.04 -17.11 7.94
N MET A 81 18.14 -17.27 6.97
CA MET A 81 17.26 -18.43 6.84
C MET A 81 17.21 -18.93 5.40
N PRO A 82 18.30 -19.54 4.89
CA PRO A 82 18.47 -19.82 3.47
C PRO A 82 17.43 -20.78 2.88
N GLU A 83 16.89 -21.69 3.68
CA GLU A 83 15.92 -22.70 3.25
C GLU A 83 14.45 -22.26 3.39
N THR A 84 14.20 -21.18 4.14
CA THR A 84 12.84 -20.74 4.42
C THR A 84 12.26 -19.96 3.22
N PRO A 85 11.07 -20.30 2.72
CA PRO A 85 10.38 -19.54 1.68
C PRO A 85 10.23 -18.06 2.04
N TYR A 86 10.52 -17.18 1.08
CA TYR A 86 10.58 -15.74 1.30
C TYR A 86 9.58 -15.00 0.40
N ILE A 87 8.64 -14.30 1.03
CA ILE A 87 7.64 -13.48 0.36
C ILE A 87 8.02 -12.01 0.56
N PHE A 88 8.35 -11.34 -0.53
CA PHE A 88 8.78 -9.95 -0.57
C PHE A 88 7.65 -9.04 -1.01
N ILE A 89 7.36 -8.00 -0.24
CA ILE A 89 6.39 -6.98 -0.62
C ILE A 89 7.09 -5.88 -1.41
N SER A 90 6.72 -5.82 -2.69
CA SER A 90 7.20 -4.86 -3.68
C SER A 90 6.08 -3.89 -4.09
N THR A 91 6.26 -3.17 -5.18
CA THR A 91 5.34 -2.14 -5.65
C THR A 91 5.03 -2.27 -7.14
N ALA A 92 3.78 -2.09 -7.52
CA ALA A 92 3.35 -2.01 -8.92
C ALA A 92 3.89 -0.75 -9.65
N TRP A 93 4.44 0.21 -8.94
CA TRP A 93 5.08 1.39 -9.53
C TRP A 93 6.30 1.06 -10.38
N ILE A 94 6.89 -0.11 -10.18
CA ILE A 94 8.01 -0.59 -11.02
C ILE A 94 7.61 -0.64 -12.50
N ASP A 95 6.40 -1.08 -12.82
CA ASP A 95 5.94 -1.17 -14.19
C ASP A 95 5.70 0.23 -14.79
N VAL A 96 5.07 1.11 -14.03
CA VAL A 96 4.90 2.52 -14.41
C VAL A 96 6.26 3.20 -14.61
N TYR A 97 7.22 2.92 -13.75
CA TYR A 97 8.58 3.45 -13.83
C TYR A 97 9.30 2.98 -15.10
N LYS A 98 9.22 1.69 -15.42
CA LYS A 98 9.87 1.09 -16.58
C LYS A 98 9.31 1.60 -17.91
N THR A 99 8.03 1.95 -17.97
CA THR A 99 7.42 2.50 -19.19
C THR A 99 7.81 3.95 -19.45
N GLY A 100 8.35 4.65 -18.46
CA GLY A 100 8.60 6.09 -18.56
C GLY A 100 7.32 6.93 -18.68
N ALA A 101 6.17 6.34 -18.40
CA ALA A 101 4.86 6.97 -18.60
C ALA A 101 4.63 8.16 -17.67
N ARG A 102 5.44 8.30 -16.63
CA ARG A 102 5.34 9.43 -15.69
C ARG A 102 6.71 9.86 -15.17
N ARG A 103 6.80 11.14 -14.80
CA ARG A 103 7.93 11.67 -14.03
C ARG A 103 7.74 11.33 -12.55
N PHE A 104 8.73 10.69 -11.94
CA PHE A 104 8.78 10.44 -10.50
C PHE A 104 9.47 11.56 -9.76
N LEU A 105 9.01 11.88 -8.56
CA LEU A 105 9.74 12.73 -7.64
C LEU A 105 11.02 12.04 -7.16
N SER A 106 12.01 12.80 -6.70
CA SER A 106 13.31 12.24 -6.33
C SER A 106 13.24 11.14 -5.27
N PHE A 107 12.36 11.28 -4.27
CA PHE A 107 12.17 10.25 -3.25
C PHE A 107 11.46 9.00 -3.79
N GLU A 108 10.49 9.17 -4.69
CA GLU A 108 9.79 8.07 -5.35
C GLU A 108 10.74 7.33 -6.29
N ASP A 109 11.53 8.05 -7.07
CA ASP A 109 12.56 7.48 -7.94
C ASP A 109 13.52 6.60 -7.13
N SER A 110 14.03 7.11 -6.01
CA SER A 110 14.94 6.37 -5.14
C SER A 110 14.27 5.15 -4.51
N TYR A 111 12.99 5.23 -4.14
CA TYR A 111 12.23 4.11 -3.60
C TYR A 111 12.04 3.02 -4.66
N VAL A 112 11.57 3.40 -5.85
CA VAL A 112 11.30 2.42 -6.94
C VAL A 112 12.59 1.76 -7.40
N ARG A 113 13.70 2.52 -7.55
CA ARG A 113 15.02 1.95 -7.91
C ARG A 113 15.48 0.91 -6.90
N ARG A 114 15.41 1.20 -5.60
CA ARG A 114 15.77 0.25 -4.55
C ARG A 114 14.92 -1.02 -4.59
N LYS A 115 13.61 -0.88 -4.88
CA LYS A 115 12.73 -2.06 -5.06
C LYS A 115 13.12 -2.86 -6.30
N ILE A 116 13.48 -2.22 -7.42
CA ILE A 116 13.98 -2.90 -8.63
C ILE A 116 15.26 -3.68 -8.32
N GLU A 117 16.21 -3.07 -7.63
CA GLU A 117 17.46 -3.73 -7.23
C GLU A 117 17.21 -4.92 -6.31
N ALA A 118 16.30 -4.79 -5.34
CA ALA A 118 15.91 -5.88 -4.45
C ALA A 118 15.23 -7.04 -5.21
N GLU A 119 14.34 -6.74 -6.16
CA GLU A 119 13.74 -7.76 -7.02
C GLU A 119 14.79 -8.49 -7.87
N ALA A 120 15.73 -7.76 -8.47
CA ALA A 120 16.81 -8.37 -9.27
C ALA A 120 17.75 -9.26 -8.44
N PHE A 121 17.99 -8.91 -7.18
CA PHE A 121 18.71 -9.79 -6.25
C PHE A 121 17.89 -11.06 -5.94
N LEU A 122 16.61 -10.90 -5.62
CA LEU A 122 15.72 -12.03 -5.31
C LEU A 122 15.50 -12.97 -6.49
N GLU A 123 15.50 -12.45 -7.71
CA GLU A 123 15.46 -13.27 -8.91
C GLU A 123 16.66 -14.22 -9.00
N LYS A 124 17.87 -13.73 -8.72
CA LYS A 124 19.07 -14.58 -8.65
C LYS A 124 18.96 -15.63 -7.54
N VAL A 125 18.48 -15.25 -6.37
CA VAL A 125 18.25 -16.18 -5.25
C VAL A 125 17.25 -17.27 -5.65
N HIS A 126 16.18 -16.91 -6.36
CA HIS A 126 15.21 -17.87 -6.88
C HIS A 126 15.81 -18.83 -7.91
N GLN A 127 16.62 -18.33 -8.85
CA GLN A 127 17.34 -19.14 -9.85
C GLN A 127 18.32 -20.15 -9.22
N HIS A 128 18.80 -19.88 -8.00
CA HIS A 128 19.63 -20.83 -7.24
C HIS A 128 18.81 -21.83 -6.40
N GLY A 129 17.50 -21.92 -6.65
CA GLY A 129 16.62 -22.97 -6.12
C GLY A 129 15.83 -22.60 -4.86
N ARG A 130 16.00 -21.39 -4.32
CA ARG A 130 15.19 -20.97 -3.17
C ARG A 130 13.78 -20.58 -3.59
N LYS A 131 12.77 -20.93 -2.81
CA LYS A 131 11.42 -20.46 -2.99
C LYS A 131 11.33 -18.99 -2.61
N VAL A 132 11.15 -18.14 -3.62
CA VAL A 132 10.93 -16.71 -3.47
C VAL A 132 9.64 -16.33 -4.19
N ILE A 133 8.86 -15.46 -3.60
CA ILE A 133 7.67 -14.86 -4.21
C ILE A 133 7.74 -13.35 -4.00
N ILE A 134 7.56 -12.60 -5.06
CA ILE A 134 7.53 -11.14 -5.06
C ILE A 134 6.08 -10.70 -5.26
N CYS A 135 5.54 -9.93 -4.33
CA CYS A 135 4.19 -9.37 -4.45
C CYS A 135 4.26 -7.88 -4.72
N ARG A 136 3.92 -7.45 -5.93
CA ARG A 136 3.78 -6.04 -6.28
C ARG A 136 2.40 -5.55 -5.88
N LEU A 137 2.36 -4.62 -4.95
CA LEU A 137 1.13 -4.01 -4.47
C LEU A 137 0.89 -2.68 -5.18
N PRO A 138 -0.36 -2.38 -5.60
CA PRO A 138 -0.74 -1.06 -6.09
C PRO A 138 -0.95 -0.11 -4.93
N ILE A 139 -1.43 1.11 -5.22
CA ILE A 139 -2.01 1.98 -4.22
C ILE A 139 -3.12 1.22 -3.52
N THR A 140 -2.98 1.13 -2.22
CA THR A 140 -3.94 0.42 -1.37
C THR A 140 -4.57 1.43 -0.41
N LEU A 141 -5.88 1.41 -0.29
CA LEU A 141 -6.64 2.25 0.64
C LEU A 141 -7.44 1.39 1.61
N GLY A 142 -7.69 1.92 2.78
CA GLY A 142 -8.44 1.21 3.83
C GLY A 142 -8.36 1.91 5.17
N ALA A 143 -9.01 1.37 6.18
CA ALA A 143 -8.88 1.84 7.55
C ALA A 143 -7.42 1.71 8.03
N ASP A 144 -7.02 2.52 8.99
CA ASP A 144 -5.64 2.59 9.52
C ASP A 144 -4.56 2.99 8.49
N ASP A 145 -4.95 3.56 7.34
CA ASP A 145 -3.99 4.08 6.37
C ASP A 145 -3.26 5.30 6.93
N HIS A 146 -1.98 5.10 7.29
CA HIS A 146 -1.14 6.16 7.85
C HIS A 146 -0.75 7.23 6.84
N SER A 147 -0.94 6.98 5.53
CA SER A 147 -0.77 7.98 4.49
C SER A 147 -1.93 8.97 4.44
N GLU A 148 -3.05 8.64 5.07
CA GLU A 148 -4.27 9.46 5.14
C GLU A 148 -4.81 9.90 3.76
N ARG A 149 -4.50 9.14 2.69
CA ARG A 149 -4.92 9.47 1.32
C ARG A 149 -6.43 9.57 1.16
N PHE A 150 -7.17 8.66 1.80
CA PHE A 150 -8.63 8.73 1.78
C PHE A 150 -9.12 10.01 2.47
N LYS A 151 -8.55 10.38 3.60
CA LYS A 151 -8.88 11.59 4.35
C LYS A 151 -8.56 12.88 3.60
N PHE A 152 -7.56 12.90 2.73
CA PHE A 152 -7.28 14.03 1.87
C PHE A 152 -8.53 14.45 1.09
N TYR A 153 -9.23 13.49 0.49
CA TYR A 153 -10.42 13.75 -0.30
C TYR A 153 -11.65 14.01 0.57
N THR A 154 -11.89 13.20 1.59
CA THR A 154 -13.06 13.36 2.46
C THR A 154 -13.05 14.69 3.21
N SER A 155 -11.88 15.13 3.71
CA SER A 155 -11.76 16.41 4.41
C SER A 155 -12.13 17.59 3.50
N ARG A 156 -11.71 17.57 2.22
CA ARG A 156 -12.01 18.62 1.25
C ARG A 156 -13.45 18.61 0.82
N LEU A 157 -14.01 17.45 0.56
CA LEU A 157 -15.42 17.30 0.24
C LEU A 157 -16.32 17.80 1.38
N LEU A 158 -15.98 17.47 2.63
CA LEU A 158 -16.76 17.89 3.80
C LEU A 158 -16.63 19.39 4.14
N THR A 159 -15.50 20.00 3.82
CA THR A 159 -15.34 21.46 3.95
C THR A 159 -16.00 22.25 2.83
N ASN A 160 -16.41 21.62 1.80
CA ASN A 160 -17.27 21.95 0.67
C ASN A 160 -16.98 23.23 -0.09
N LYS A 161 -15.73 23.53 -0.30
CA LYS A 161 -15.37 24.72 -1.08
C LYS A 161 -14.83 24.38 -2.47
N GLY A 162 -14.73 23.12 -2.78
CA GLY A 162 -14.15 22.57 -3.99
C GLY A 162 -12.99 21.63 -3.69
N LEU A 163 -12.69 20.78 -4.64
CA LEU A 163 -11.54 19.91 -4.65
C LEU A 163 -10.73 20.18 -5.91
N ILE A 164 -9.49 20.54 -5.74
CA ILE A 164 -8.55 20.72 -6.85
C ILE A 164 -8.18 19.34 -7.39
N LEU A 165 -8.37 19.17 -8.69
CA LEU A 165 -8.01 17.96 -9.42
C LEU A 165 -7.00 18.29 -10.53
N PRO A 166 -5.90 17.60 -10.61
CA PRO A 166 -4.93 17.79 -11.68
C PRO A 166 -5.43 17.25 -13.02
N GLY A 167 -5.16 17.98 -14.09
CA GLY A 167 -5.31 17.48 -15.46
C GLY A 167 -6.69 16.96 -15.86
N GLY A 168 -7.76 17.50 -15.27
CA GLY A 168 -9.13 17.15 -15.63
C GLY A 168 -9.69 15.88 -15.03
N ALA A 169 -8.97 15.27 -14.08
CA ALA A 169 -9.41 14.06 -13.36
C ALA A 169 -9.76 12.84 -14.26
N ALA A 170 -9.35 12.86 -15.51
CA ALA A 170 -9.54 11.76 -16.45
C ALA A 170 -8.54 10.62 -16.22
N CYS A 171 -7.53 10.85 -15.39
CA CYS A 171 -6.55 9.84 -15.02
C CYS A 171 -7.24 8.62 -14.41
N LYS A 172 -6.97 7.46 -14.99
CA LYS A 172 -7.47 6.17 -14.50
C LYS A 172 -6.38 5.45 -13.73
N THR A 173 -6.78 4.82 -12.64
CA THR A 173 -5.88 4.03 -11.80
C THR A 173 -6.58 2.79 -11.26
N ARG A 174 -5.80 1.86 -10.75
CA ARG A 174 -6.29 0.67 -10.04
C ARG A 174 -5.93 0.84 -8.56
N ILE A 175 -6.94 0.89 -7.72
CA ILE A 175 -6.80 1.05 -6.27
C ILE A 175 -7.27 -0.24 -5.61
N ALA A 176 -6.42 -0.85 -4.81
CA ALA A 176 -6.79 -2.04 -4.06
C ALA A 176 -7.38 -1.66 -2.68
N PHE A 177 -8.30 -2.48 -2.21
CA PHE A 177 -8.79 -2.39 -0.85
C PHE A 177 -7.87 -3.16 0.11
N ARG A 178 -7.51 -2.54 1.24
CA ARG A 178 -6.59 -3.11 2.24
C ARG A 178 -6.98 -4.53 2.66
N ASP A 179 -8.27 -4.76 2.90
CA ASP A 179 -8.72 -6.03 3.46
C ASP A 179 -8.62 -7.17 2.43
N ASP A 180 -8.85 -6.88 1.14
CA ASP A 180 -8.65 -7.84 0.05
C ASP A 180 -7.16 -8.17 -0.12
N VAL A 181 -6.30 -7.16 -0.12
CA VAL A 181 -4.84 -7.34 -0.19
C VAL A 181 -4.35 -8.18 0.99
N ALA A 182 -4.82 -7.87 2.19
CA ALA A 182 -4.45 -8.62 3.38
C ALA A 182 -4.97 -10.07 3.33
N ALA A 183 -6.18 -10.30 2.82
CA ALA A 183 -6.72 -11.65 2.62
C ALA A 183 -5.87 -12.44 1.62
N ALA A 184 -5.50 -11.82 0.48
CA ALA A 184 -4.68 -12.46 -0.53
C ALA A 184 -3.26 -12.79 -0.02
N LEU A 185 -2.62 -11.88 0.71
CA LEU A 185 -1.31 -12.12 1.31
C LEU A 185 -1.37 -13.19 2.41
N SER A 186 -2.42 -13.21 3.22
CA SER A 186 -2.60 -14.25 4.24
C SER A 186 -2.81 -15.64 3.61
N ALA A 187 -3.59 -15.71 2.54
CA ALA A 187 -3.76 -16.94 1.77
C ALA A 187 -2.44 -17.37 1.09
N LEU A 188 -1.68 -16.41 0.56
CA LEU A 188 -0.37 -16.68 -0.03
C LEU A 188 0.60 -17.28 1.00
N VAL A 189 0.70 -16.72 2.20
CA VAL A 189 1.56 -17.25 3.27
C VAL A 189 1.26 -18.71 3.59
N THR A 190 -0.02 -19.09 3.57
CA THR A 190 -0.45 -20.47 3.92
C THR A 190 -0.45 -21.43 2.72
N ARG A 191 -0.28 -20.92 1.51
CA ARG A 191 -0.38 -21.66 0.25
C ARG A 191 0.70 -21.31 -0.76
N TYR A 192 1.85 -20.84 -0.33
CA TYR A 192 2.96 -20.42 -1.21
C TYR A 192 3.46 -21.54 -2.11
N ASP A 193 3.24 -22.79 -1.74
CA ASP A 193 3.63 -24.00 -2.47
C ASP A 193 2.95 -24.11 -3.85
N ILE A 194 1.73 -23.58 -3.98
CA ILE A 194 0.98 -23.63 -5.26
C ILE A 194 1.43 -22.53 -6.23
N CYS A 195 2.24 -21.57 -5.80
CA CYS A 195 2.73 -20.49 -6.64
C CYS A 195 3.84 -20.98 -7.55
N ASP A 196 3.72 -20.81 -8.86
CA ASP A 196 4.69 -21.20 -9.90
C ASP A 196 5.47 -20.02 -10.49
N ALA A 197 4.95 -18.80 -10.37
CA ALA A 197 5.62 -17.59 -10.82
C ALA A 197 6.45 -16.94 -9.68
N LEU A 198 7.50 -16.21 -10.08
CA LEU A 198 8.31 -15.42 -9.16
C LEU A 198 7.57 -14.16 -8.71
N ILE A 199 6.86 -13.47 -9.61
CA ILE A 199 6.19 -12.20 -9.35
C ILE A 199 4.68 -12.36 -9.51
N TYR A 200 3.94 -11.81 -8.56
CA TYR A 200 2.48 -11.67 -8.56
C TYR A 200 2.09 -10.22 -8.31
N GLU A 201 0.99 -9.78 -8.89
CA GLU A 201 0.44 -8.44 -8.72
C GLU A 201 -0.92 -8.50 -8.02
N ALA A 202 -1.10 -7.70 -6.97
CA ALA A 202 -2.39 -7.58 -6.28
C ALA A 202 -3.21 -6.44 -6.88
N LEU A 203 -3.45 -6.48 -8.20
CA LEU A 203 -4.17 -5.44 -8.93
C LEU A 203 -5.64 -5.83 -9.13
N PRO A 204 -6.60 -5.00 -8.71
CA PRO A 204 -8.00 -5.19 -9.09
C PRO A 204 -8.18 -5.00 -10.60
N ASP A 205 -9.11 -5.73 -11.21
CA ASP A 205 -9.37 -5.63 -12.65
C ASP A 205 -10.00 -4.30 -13.05
N THR A 206 -10.72 -3.68 -12.12
CA THR A 206 -11.43 -2.44 -12.38
C THR A 206 -10.50 -1.24 -12.33
N GLU A 207 -10.42 -0.52 -13.42
CA GLU A 207 -9.88 0.84 -13.47
C GLU A 207 -10.95 1.86 -13.09
N ILE A 208 -10.54 2.87 -12.36
CA ILE A 208 -11.43 3.95 -11.92
C ILE A 208 -10.75 5.29 -12.19
N SER A 209 -11.52 6.25 -12.75
CA SER A 209 -11.02 7.62 -12.85
C SER A 209 -11.13 8.33 -11.51
N LEU A 210 -10.24 9.31 -11.30
CA LEU A 210 -10.28 10.13 -10.09
C LEU A 210 -11.63 10.85 -9.94
N ALA A 211 -12.20 11.32 -11.05
CA ALA A 211 -13.51 11.97 -11.06
C ALA A 211 -14.63 11.02 -10.60
N GLU A 212 -14.66 9.79 -11.10
CA GLU A 212 -15.65 8.79 -10.69
C GLU A 212 -15.52 8.45 -9.21
N TRP A 213 -14.28 8.27 -8.75
CA TRP A 213 -14.00 7.94 -7.37
C TRP A 213 -14.43 9.03 -6.41
N VAL A 214 -14.03 10.29 -6.68
CA VAL A 214 -14.38 11.46 -5.87
C VAL A 214 -15.89 11.74 -5.95
N GLY A 215 -16.50 11.63 -7.14
CA GLY A 215 -17.94 11.83 -7.31
C GLY A 215 -18.78 10.82 -6.53
N PHE A 216 -18.36 9.56 -6.50
CA PHE A 216 -19.01 8.55 -5.68
C PHE A 216 -18.85 8.82 -4.17
N MET A 217 -17.64 9.21 -3.74
CA MET A 217 -17.37 9.58 -2.35
C MET A 217 -18.25 10.76 -1.91
N ALA A 218 -18.32 11.82 -2.70
CA ALA A 218 -19.17 12.98 -2.43
C ALA A 218 -20.64 12.58 -2.25
N LYS A 219 -21.15 11.73 -3.15
CA LYS A 219 -22.51 11.18 -3.04
C LYS A 219 -22.73 10.43 -1.75
N ARG A 220 -21.75 9.62 -1.30
CA ARG A 220 -21.84 8.87 -0.03
C ARG A 220 -21.82 9.79 1.18
N LEU A 221 -21.05 10.87 1.13
CA LEU A 221 -20.99 11.88 2.19
C LEU A 221 -22.18 12.84 2.20
N GLY A 222 -23.05 12.79 1.21
CA GLY A 222 -24.22 13.69 1.09
C GLY A 222 -23.83 15.14 0.75
N VAL A 223 -22.70 15.33 0.06
CA VAL A 223 -22.18 16.65 -0.32
C VAL A 223 -22.08 16.78 -1.85
N GLU A 224 -22.11 18.02 -2.33
CA GLU A 224 -21.84 18.30 -3.74
C GLU A 224 -20.33 18.36 -4.00
N ALA A 225 -19.87 17.69 -5.06
CA ALA A 225 -18.49 17.72 -5.46
C ALA A 225 -18.25 18.90 -6.42
N ASN A 226 -17.77 20.02 -5.89
CA ASN A 226 -17.27 21.10 -6.73
C ASN A 226 -15.83 20.79 -7.14
N LEU A 227 -15.61 20.26 -8.36
CA LEU A 227 -14.32 19.85 -8.86
C LEU A 227 -13.67 20.96 -9.69
N VAL A 228 -12.49 21.40 -9.29
CA VAL A 228 -11.71 22.45 -9.96
C VAL A 228 -10.48 21.82 -10.61
N ASN A 229 -10.45 21.87 -11.94
CA ASN A 229 -9.32 21.35 -12.69
C ASN A 229 -8.23 22.40 -12.82
N LEU A 230 -7.01 22.04 -12.41
CA LEU A 230 -5.82 22.88 -12.56
C LEU A 230 -4.71 22.08 -13.24
N GLU A 231 -3.82 22.80 -13.91
CA GLU A 231 -2.64 22.17 -14.50
C GLU A 231 -1.69 21.63 -13.41
N PRO A 232 -1.11 20.43 -13.60
CA PRO A 232 -0.21 19.82 -12.61
C PRO A 232 0.93 20.73 -12.17
N ASP A 233 1.59 21.42 -13.09
CA ASP A 233 2.72 22.32 -12.78
C ASP A 233 2.27 23.49 -11.89
N PHE A 234 1.05 23.99 -12.08
CA PHE A 234 0.50 25.03 -11.21
C PHE A 234 0.27 24.50 -9.79
N ILE A 235 -0.29 23.28 -9.68
CA ILE A 235 -0.53 22.65 -8.36
C ILE A 235 0.77 22.41 -7.64
N GLU A 236 1.81 21.91 -8.31
CA GLU A 236 3.13 21.69 -7.72
C GLU A 236 3.74 22.98 -7.14
N GLY A 237 3.51 24.11 -7.80
CA GLY A 237 3.99 25.42 -7.33
C GLY A 237 3.15 26.04 -6.21
N ALA A 238 1.83 25.94 -6.30
CA ALA A 238 0.90 26.62 -5.39
C ALA A 238 0.53 25.78 -4.17
N PHE A 239 0.50 24.45 -4.32
CA PHE A 239 0.07 23.48 -3.32
C PHE A 239 1.00 22.28 -3.27
N PRO A 240 2.26 22.44 -2.85
CA PRO A 240 3.25 21.36 -2.83
C PRO A 240 2.81 20.16 -1.96
N GLU A 241 1.90 20.36 -1.01
CA GLU A 241 1.34 19.31 -0.17
C GLU A 241 0.55 18.27 -0.98
N TYR A 242 0.10 18.61 -2.17
CA TYR A 242 -0.55 17.67 -3.10
C TYR A 242 0.42 16.62 -3.62
N LEU A 243 1.73 16.88 -3.58
CA LEU A 243 2.75 15.93 -4.00
C LEU A 243 2.75 14.66 -3.11
N ASP A 244 2.40 14.80 -1.83
CA ASP A 244 2.27 13.67 -0.90
C ASP A 244 1.10 12.74 -1.26
N MET A 245 0.15 13.25 -2.06
CA MET A 245 -1.05 12.51 -2.50
C MET A 245 -0.93 11.92 -3.90
N GLU A 246 0.19 12.10 -4.48
CA GLU A 246 0.49 12.01 -5.87
C GLU A 246 0.05 10.77 -6.65
N PRO A 247 0.10 9.55 -6.12
CA PRO A 247 -0.15 8.42 -7.01
C PRO A 247 -1.57 8.34 -7.57
N LEU A 248 -2.55 9.05 -6.99
CA LEU A 248 -3.96 8.92 -7.40
C LEU A 248 -4.31 9.78 -8.61
N TRP A 249 -3.48 10.72 -9.02
CA TRP A 249 -3.84 11.69 -10.04
C TRP A 249 -2.80 11.93 -11.15
N ARG A 250 -1.67 11.25 -11.13
CA ARG A 250 -0.77 11.27 -12.28
C ARG A 250 -1.09 10.15 -13.26
N GLU A 251 -0.94 10.46 -14.54
CA GLU A 251 -1.17 9.52 -15.63
C GLU A 251 -0.32 8.25 -15.47
N GLY A 252 -0.93 7.12 -15.71
CA GLY A 252 -0.31 5.83 -15.72
C GLY A 252 -1.20 4.78 -15.06
N SER A 253 -2.02 4.12 -15.86
CA SER A 253 -2.70 2.93 -15.39
C SER A 253 -1.67 1.82 -15.20
N TYR A 254 -1.76 1.13 -14.07
CA TYR A 254 -1.05 -0.14 -13.91
C TYR A 254 -1.62 -1.15 -14.91
N SER A 255 -0.78 -1.71 -15.76
CA SER A 255 -1.14 -2.87 -16.55
C SER A 255 -0.72 -4.13 -15.82
N LEU A 256 -1.59 -5.15 -15.83
CA LEU A 256 -1.21 -6.49 -15.36
C LEU A 256 -0.15 -7.05 -16.30
N SER A 257 1.07 -7.18 -15.83
CA SER A 257 2.20 -7.78 -16.54
C SER A 257 2.61 -9.14 -15.97
N HIS A 258 2.07 -9.47 -14.79
CA HIS A 258 2.31 -10.72 -14.08
C HIS A 258 0.98 -11.33 -13.60
N PRO A 259 0.98 -12.63 -13.18
CA PRO A 259 -0.23 -13.27 -12.65
C PRO A 259 -0.87 -12.50 -11.51
N ASN A 260 -2.20 -12.43 -11.52
CA ASN A 260 -2.98 -11.74 -10.51
C ASN A 260 -3.01 -12.55 -9.21
N LEU A 261 -2.60 -11.92 -8.09
CA LEU A 261 -2.57 -12.58 -6.78
C LEU A 261 -3.99 -12.91 -6.26
N PHE A 262 -4.98 -12.06 -6.55
CA PHE A 262 -6.37 -12.31 -6.11
C PHE A 262 -6.94 -13.55 -6.78
N GLU A 263 -6.72 -13.71 -8.09
CA GLU A 263 -7.16 -14.90 -8.84
C GLU A 263 -6.42 -16.15 -8.36
N MET A 264 -5.09 -16.08 -8.23
CA MET A 264 -4.27 -17.20 -7.79
C MET A 264 -4.67 -17.69 -6.39
N MET A 265 -4.95 -16.78 -5.48
CA MET A 265 -5.39 -17.10 -4.12
C MET A 265 -6.90 -17.32 -3.98
N LYS A 266 -7.67 -17.12 -5.06
CA LYS A 266 -9.14 -17.20 -5.08
C LYS A 266 -9.78 -16.28 -4.05
N VAL A 267 -9.25 -15.07 -3.92
CA VAL A 267 -9.79 -14.03 -3.03
C VAL A 267 -10.69 -13.11 -3.86
N PRO A 268 -11.95 -12.95 -3.49
CA PRO A 268 -12.83 -12.01 -4.17
C PRO A 268 -12.34 -10.57 -3.96
N VAL A 269 -12.46 -9.76 -5.00
CA VAL A 269 -12.09 -8.35 -4.96
C VAL A 269 -13.34 -7.53 -4.67
N THR A 270 -13.31 -6.76 -3.60
CA THR A 270 -14.39 -5.86 -3.20
C THR A 270 -14.50 -4.70 -4.18
N GLY A 271 -15.69 -4.47 -4.73
CA GLY A 271 -15.93 -3.36 -5.66
C GLY A 271 -15.67 -2.00 -5.02
N TYR A 272 -15.12 -1.05 -5.78
CA TYR A 272 -14.74 0.27 -5.23
C TYR A 272 -15.91 1.02 -4.57
N ARG A 273 -17.13 0.85 -5.08
CA ARG A 273 -18.32 1.47 -4.48
C ARG A 273 -18.64 0.93 -3.09
N GLU A 274 -18.36 -0.34 -2.88
CA GLU A 274 -18.58 -1.00 -1.61
C GLU A 274 -17.55 -0.54 -0.58
N TRP A 275 -16.23 -0.67 -0.86
CA TRP A 275 -15.23 -0.27 0.12
C TRP A 275 -15.19 1.24 0.38
N ILE A 276 -15.49 2.10 -0.61
CA ILE A 276 -15.66 3.55 -0.36
C ILE A 276 -16.81 3.79 0.62
N SER A 277 -17.93 3.07 0.44
CA SER A 277 -19.08 3.20 1.35
C SER A 277 -18.70 2.84 2.78
N VAL A 278 -17.99 1.71 2.96
CA VAL A 278 -17.49 1.29 4.26
C VAL A 278 -16.58 2.36 4.88
N LEU A 279 -15.61 2.89 4.10
CA LEU A 279 -14.68 3.89 4.63
C LEU A 279 -15.37 5.22 4.95
N CYS A 280 -16.37 5.65 4.18
CA CYS A 280 -17.12 6.87 4.48
C CYS A 280 -17.96 6.76 5.77
N GLU A 281 -18.27 5.57 6.24
CA GLU A 281 -18.99 5.35 7.50
C GLU A 281 -18.07 5.36 8.74
N LEU A 282 -16.75 5.28 8.54
CA LEU A 282 -15.78 5.31 9.64
C LEU A 282 -15.48 6.76 10.07
N PRO A 283 -15.70 7.11 11.35
CA PRO A 283 -15.46 8.49 11.83
C PRO A 283 -14.02 8.96 11.63
N GLU A 284 -13.05 8.08 11.81
CA GLU A 284 -11.63 8.40 11.61
C GLU A 284 -11.29 8.70 10.15
N MET A 285 -12.04 8.15 9.19
CA MET A 285 -11.82 8.37 7.75
C MET A 285 -12.52 9.62 7.22
N THR A 286 -13.46 10.18 7.97
CA THR A 286 -14.20 11.40 7.63
C THR A 286 -13.82 12.58 8.54
N SER A 287 -12.91 12.37 9.47
CA SER A 287 -12.34 13.43 10.32
C SER A 287 -11.58 14.47 9.49
N GLN A 288 -11.77 15.74 9.80
CA GLN A 288 -11.08 16.86 9.15
C GLN A 288 -9.67 17.09 9.71
N THR A 289 -9.29 16.35 10.75
CA THR A 289 -7.97 16.46 11.37
C THR A 289 -7.11 15.23 11.05
N GLY A 290 -5.83 15.46 10.86
CA GLY A 290 -4.87 14.40 10.56
C GLY A 290 -3.44 14.79 10.90
N LYS A 291 -2.52 13.86 10.67
CA LYS A 291 -1.09 14.03 10.98
C LYS A 291 -0.30 14.58 9.80
N ASN A 292 -0.79 14.34 8.58
CA ASN A 292 -0.10 14.76 7.37
C ASN A 292 -0.25 16.26 7.11
N THR A 293 0.73 16.84 6.45
CA THR A 293 0.80 18.27 6.14
C THR A 293 -0.41 18.77 5.39
N PHE A 294 -0.93 18.00 4.44
CA PHE A 294 -2.10 18.36 3.65
C PHE A 294 -3.43 18.40 4.44
N LEU A 295 -3.46 17.92 5.68
CA LEU A 295 -4.61 18.02 6.60
C LEU A 295 -4.43 19.12 7.65
N GLN A 296 -3.35 19.88 7.59
CA GLN A 296 -3.18 20.99 8.54
C GLN A 296 -4.13 22.13 8.23
N PRO A 297 -4.65 22.82 9.26
CA PRO A 297 -5.68 23.85 9.09
C PRO A 297 -5.24 25.01 8.20
N ASP A 298 -3.98 25.43 8.24
CA ASP A 298 -3.44 26.50 7.43
C ASP A 298 -3.38 26.12 5.93
N VAL A 299 -3.06 24.88 5.61
CA VAL A 299 -3.07 24.36 4.23
C VAL A 299 -4.51 24.35 3.68
N LEU A 300 -5.45 23.80 4.45
CA LEU A 300 -6.86 23.78 4.05
C LEU A 300 -7.45 25.18 3.91
N LEU A 301 -7.07 26.12 4.78
CA LEU A 301 -7.53 27.51 4.68
C LEU A 301 -6.98 28.20 3.45
N ARG A 302 -5.68 28.07 3.15
CA ARG A 302 -5.04 28.63 1.96
C ARG A 302 -5.72 28.13 0.68
N GLU A 303 -6.01 26.84 0.60
CA GLU A 303 -6.72 26.24 -0.51
C GLU A 303 -8.13 26.79 -0.66
N GLN A 304 -8.88 26.92 0.43
CA GLN A 304 -10.22 27.50 0.43
C GLN A 304 -10.24 28.97 -0.01
N GLU A 305 -9.25 29.76 0.42
CA GLU A 305 -9.11 31.16 0.00
C GLU A 305 -8.80 31.29 -1.49
N PHE A 306 -7.96 30.39 -2.01
CA PHE A 306 -7.70 30.32 -3.44
C PHE A 306 -8.98 29.98 -4.24
N LEU A 307 -9.71 28.94 -3.83
CA LEU A 307 -10.93 28.50 -4.50
C LEU A 307 -12.06 29.54 -4.48
N LYS A 308 -12.09 30.44 -3.48
CA LYS A 308 -13.06 31.55 -3.45
C LYS A 308 -12.80 32.65 -4.49
N ARG A 309 -11.59 32.68 -5.06
CA ARG A 309 -11.20 33.72 -6.04
C ARG A 309 -11.39 33.26 -7.49
N LEU A 310 -11.62 31.96 -7.67
CA LEU A 310 -11.99 31.36 -8.97
C LEU A 310 -13.51 31.48 -9.21
#